data_dc0ea99f9195439959d5182752ca8124
#
_entry.id   dc0ea99f9195439959d5182752ca8124
#
_cell.length_a   1.000
_cell.length_b   1.000
_cell.length_c   1.000
_cell.angle_alpha   90.00
_cell.angle_beta   90.00
_cell.angle_gamma   90.00
#
_symmetry.space_group_name_H-M   'P 1'
#
loop_
_entity.id
_entity.type
_entity.pdbx_description
1 polymer ?
#
loop_
_entity_poly.entity_id
_entity_poly.type
_entity_poly.pdbx_seq_one_letter_code
_entity_poly.pdbx_strand_id
1 'polypeptide(L)'
;YYCGQCSTECPRKASPRELMMSLRRYLTAQYDWTGLSGLLYKSLPLTISTLFLIFLGVMAFAFSVQFELERMLHAGHLFEAIAIGTIGVVILLPNVARMWYFTILKPKAKVPFMKYVKSMGELFVHMFTQKRALGCDDNQLRWFEHFILVIGYLSLLFTTVFLNWFSTSSMFVIVLGYVVSAIVFGVTIDFIRRRRQRKEEMTKNTQPSDFLFVAWLFLMGFTAFLVRLFIDLDLLEANKWLYIFHFTVLAQWALMIVPFGKWTHFLYRSFAMYFAKLKA
;
A
#
# COMPACT_ATOMS: atom_id res chain seq x y z
N TYR A 1 -1.18 -17.02 1.88
CA TYR A 1 -0.38 -16.97 0.65
C TYR A 1 -1.28 -17.20 -0.56
N TYR A 2 -1.00 -16.56 -1.69
CA TYR A 2 -1.80 -16.63 -2.90
C TYR A 2 -1.04 -17.32 -4.02
N CYS A 3 -0.30 -18.39 -3.72
CA CYS A 3 0.41 -19.15 -4.76
C CYS A 3 -0.54 -19.87 -5.73
N GLY A 4 -1.76 -20.17 -5.32
CA GLY A 4 -2.74 -20.89 -6.15
C GLY A 4 -2.67 -22.40 -6.02
N GLN A 5 -1.63 -22.95 -5.41
CA GLN A 5 -1.41 -24.39 -5.26
C GLN A 5 -2.60 -25.13 -4.65
N CYS A 6 -3.26 -24.52 -3.64
CA CYS A 6 -4.48 -25.12 -3.07
C CYS A 6 -5.66 -25.22 -4.05
N SER A 7 -5.68 -24.41 -5.12
CA SER A 7 -6.72 -24.51 -6.17
C SER A 7 -6.32 -25.49 -7.25
N THR A 8 -5.03 -25.60 -7.61
CA THR A 8 -4.53 -26.55 -8.61
C THR A 8 -4.55 -27.99 -8.11
N GLU A 9 -4.22 -28.19 -6.82
CA GLU A 9 -4.19 -29.51 -6.19
C GLU A 9 -5.54 -29.96 -5.62
N CYS A 10 -6.59 -29.15 -5.72
CA CYS A 10 -7.89 -29.49 -5.14
C CYS A 10 -8.58 -30.62 -5.92
N PRO A 11 -8.77 -31.82 -5.34
CA PRO A 11 -9.39 -32.95 -6.03
C PRO A 11 -10.85 -32.68 -6.40
N ARG A 12 -11.51 -31.75 -5.71
CA ARG A 12 -12.91 -31.35 -5.98
C ARG A 12 -13.03 -30.13 -6.90
N LYS A 13 -11.91 -29.66 -7.50
CA LYS A 13 -11.89 -28.45 -8.35
C LYS A 13 -12.52 -27.20 -7.70
N ALA A 14 -12.51 -27.14 -6.37
CA ALA A 14 -12.94 -25.94 -5.65
C ALA A 14 -11.93 -24.80 -5.89
N SER A 15 -12.38 -23.56 -5.69
CA SER A 15 -11.52 -22.36 -5.73
C SER A 15 -11.23 -21.82 -4.33
N PRO A 16 -10.50 -22.55 -3.46
CA PRO A 16 -10.21 -22.11 -2.09
C PRO A 16 -9.50 -20.77 -2.06
N ARG A 17 -8.79 -20.43 -3.11
CA ARG A 17 -8.10 -19.17 -3.28
C ARG A 17 -9.07 -17.98 -3.42
N GLU A 18 -10.12 -18.11 -4.22
CA GLU A 18 -11.14 -17.06 -4.37
C GLU A 18 -11.84 -16.79 -3.02
N LEU A 19 -12.14 -17.86 -2.28
CA LEU A 19 -12.67 -17.79 -0.93
C LEU A 19 -11.71 -17.00 -0.02
N MET A 20 -10.39 -17.27 -0.07
CA MET A 20 -9.39 -16.56 0.73
C MET A 20 -9.26 -15.07 0.36
N MET A 21 -9.43 -14.72 -0.93
CA MET A 21 -9.46 -13.32 -1.34
C MET A 21 -10.69 -12.59 -0.82
N SER A 22 -11.85 -13.24 -0.86
CA SER A 22 -13.11 -12.69 -0.33
C SER A 22 -13.05 -12.57 1.19
N LEU A 23 -12.53 -13.59 1.88
CA LEU A 23 -12.34 -13.59 3.33
C LEU A 23 -11.40 -12.46 3.77
N ARG A 24 -10.33 -12.20 3.02
CA ARG A 24 -9.43 -11.08 3.32
C ARG A 24 -10.14 -9.72 3.26
N ARG A 25 -10.93 -9.46 2.22
CA ARG A 25 -11.72 -8.23 2.12
C ARG A 25 -12.71 -8.11 3.27
N TYR A 26 -13.38 -9.20 3.58
CA TYR A 26 -14.29 -9.27 4.74
C TYR A 26 -13.57 -8.95 6.05
N LEU A 27 -12.41 -9.56 6.32
CA LEU A 27 -11.64 -9.32 7.54
C LEU A 27 -11.10 -7.89 7.60
N THR A 28 -10.66 -7.31 6.48
CA THR A 28 -10.26 -5.90 6.42
C THR A 28 -11.42 -4.99 6.84
N ALA A 29 -12.62 -5.24 6.33
CA ALA A 29 -13.81 -4.48 6.70
C ALA A 29 -14.23 -4.71 8.16
N GLN A 30 -13.98 -5.88 8.74
CA GLN A 30 -14.28 -6.18 10.16
C GLN A 30 -13.30 -5.52 11.13
N TYR A 31 -12.02 -5.42 10.75
CA TYR A 31 -11.00 -4.79 11.59
C TYR A 31 -11.06 -3.26 11.50
N ASP A 32 -11.52 -2.71 10.40
CA ASP A 32 -11.70 -1.27 10.23
C ASP A 32 -12.76 -0.75 11.20
N TRP A 33 -12.32 0.05 12.18
CA TRP A 33 -13.21 0.61 13.20
C TRP A 33 -14.14 1.68 12.65
N THR A 34 -13.78 2.30 11.52
CA THR A 34 -14.57 3.35 10.87
C THR A 34 -15.72 2.79 10.03
N GLY A 35 -15.61 1.53 9.59
CA GLY A 35 -16.55 0.87 8.68
C GLY A 35 -16.42 1.30 7.20
N LEU A 36 -15.56 2.29 6.89
CA LEU A 36 -15.41 2.82 5.52
C LEU A 36 -14.88 1.80 4.54
N SER A 37 -13.96 0.91 4.96
CA SER A 37 -13.47 -0.19 4.10
C SER A 37 -14.62 -1.04 3.57
N GLY A 38 -15.60 -1.35 4.41
CA GLY A 38 -16.77 -2.14 4.03
C GLY A 38 -17.65 -1.45 3.00
N LEU A 39 -17.84 -0.15 3.10
CA LEU A 39 -18.61 0.66 2.15
C LEU A 39 -17.89 0.75 0.79
N LEU A 40 -16.59 1.05 0.81
CA LEU A 40 -15.78 1.18 -0.40
C LEU A 40 -15.65 -0.16 -1.17
N TYR A 41 -15.52 -1.29 -0.48
CA TYR A 41 -15.48 -2.60 -1.14
C TYR A 41 -16.81 -3.01 -1.79
N LYS A 42 -17.92 -2.51 -1.27
CA LYS A 42 -19.26 -2.84 -1.80
C LYS A 42 -19.68 -1.95 -2.98
N SER A 43 -19.14 -0.73 -3.07
CA SER A 43 -19.61 0.27 -4.03
C SER A 43 -18.46 0.88 -4.83
N LEU A 44 -18.30 0.44 -6.07
CA LEU A 44 -17.35 1.05 -7.01
C LEU A 44 -17.68 2.52 -7.31
N PRO A 45 -18.95 2.92 -7.52
CA PRO A 45 -19.31 4.33 -7.69
C PRO A 45 -18.88 5.19 -6.51
N LEU A 46 -19.09 4.74 -5.26
CA LEU A 46 -18.66 5.46 -4.06
C LEU A 46 -17.13 5.62 -4.04
N THR A 47 -16.40 4.55 -4.39
CA THR A 47 -14.94 4.58 -4.50
C THR A 47 -14.46 5.64 -5.51
N ILE A 48 -15.05 5.68 -6.71
CA ILE A 48 -14.72 6.65 -7.74
C ILE A 48 -15.09 8.07 -7.29
N SER A 49 -16.28 8.25 -6.70
CA SER A 49 -16.72 9.56 -6.20
C SER A 49 -15.80 10.09 -5.11
N THR A 50 -15.33 9.23 -4.20
CA THR A 50 -14.37 9.62 -3.15
C THR A 50 -13.04 10.06 -3.76
N LEU A 51 -12.51 9.32 -4.74
CA LEU A 51 -11.30 9.71 -5.46
C LEU A 51 -11.46 11.05 -6.19
N PHE A 52 -12.63 11.28 -6.79
CA PHE A 52 -12.94 12.53 -7.46
C PHE A 52 -13.06 13.70 -6.49
N LEU A 53 -13.67 13.50 -5.32
CA LEU A 53 -13.75 14.53 -4.28
C LEU A 53 -12.36 14.92 -3.76
N ILE A 54 -11.47 13.96 -3.57
CA ILE A 54 -10.07 14.24 -3.18
C ILE A 54 -9.37 15.07 -4.27
N PHE A 55 -9.56 14.71 -5.54
CA PHE A 55 -9.04 15.50 -6.67
C PHE A 55 -9.56 16.95 -6.63
N LEU A 56 -10.88 17.15 -6.44
CA LEU A 56 -11.45 18.48 -6.32
C LEU A 56 -10.87 19.25 -5.12
N GLY A 57 -10.62 18.59 -3.99
CA GLY A 57 -9.96 19.19 -2.85
C GLY A 57 -8.54 19.69 -3.16
N VAL A 58 -7.75 18.86 -3.86
CA VAL A 58 -6.39 19.25 -4.31
C VAL A 58 -6.45 20.42 -5.30
N MET A 59 -7.41 20.40 -6.25
CA MET A 59 -7.60 21.51 -7.17
C MET A 59 -8.01 22.81 -6.49
N ALA A 60 -8.94 22.74 -5.52
CA ALA A 60 -9.36 23.89 -4.74
C ALA A 60 -8.16 24.47 -3.92
N PHE A 61 -7.34 23.61 -3.36
CA PHE A 61 -6.10 24.03 -2.68
C PHE A 61 -5.14 24.71 -3.65
N ALA A 62 -4.82 24.09 -4.80
CA ALA A 62 -3.92 24.66 -5.79
C ALA A 62 -4.42 26.05 -6.28
N PHE A 63 -5.73 26.19 -6.47
CA PHE A 63 -6.36 27.46 -6.79
C PHE A 63 -6.21 28.50 -5.65
N SER A 64 -6.38 28.10 -4.40
CA SER A 64 -6.27 28.99 -3.25
C SER A 64 -4.86 29.58 -3.07
N VAL A 65 -3.83 28.85 -3.49
CA VAL A 65 -2.43 29.29 -3.49
C VAL A 65 -1.98 29.85 -4.86
N GLN A 66 -2.93 30.15 -5.73
CA GLN A 66 -2.69 30.74 -7.08
C GLN A 66 -1.70 29.92 -7.93
N PHE A 67 -1.68 28.60 -7.75
CA PHE A 67 -0.77 27.68 -8.45
C PHE A 67 0.73 28.03 -8.23
N GLU A 68 1.08 28.63 -7.09
CA GLU A 68 2.47 28.90 -6.72
C GLU A 68 3.17 27.59 -6.35
N LEU A 69 4.18 27.19 -7.14
CA LEU A 69 4.83 25.89 -7.04
C LEU A 69 5.47 25.67 -5.66
N GLU A 70 6.17 26.66 -5.16
CA GLU A 70 6.86 26.56 -3.85
C GLU A 70 5.88 26.28 -2.72
N ARG A 71 4.74 26.97 -2.69
CA ARG A 71 3.68 26.72 -1.70
C ARG A 71 3.07 25.35 -1.85
N MET A 72 2.86 24.90 -3.08
CA MET A 72 2.33 23.55 -3.34
C MET A 72 3.30 22.47 -2.88
N LEU A 73 4.60 22.60 -3.15
CA LEU A 73 5.63 21.66 -2.71
C LEU A 73 5.72 21.59 -1.17
N HIS A 74 5.76 22.76 -0.52
CA HIS A 74 5.79 22.83 0.95
C HIS A 74 4.54 22.17 1.57
N ALA A 75 3.36 22.50 1.07
CA ALA A 75 2.11 21.93 1.56
C ALA A 75 2.02 20.42 1.28
N GLY A 76 2.52 19.95 0.15
CA GLY A 76 2.58 18.51 -0.16
C GLY A 76 3.42 17.75 0.85
N HIS A 77 4.61 18.25 1.16
CA HIS A 77 5.49 17.64 2.16
C HIS A 77 4.85 17.65 3.56
N LEU A 78 4.25 18.76 3.97
CA LEU A 78 3.56 18.86 5.25
C LEU A 78 2.36 17.90 5.30
N PHE A 79 1.60 17.81 4.22
CA PHE A 79 0.49 16.87 4.09
C PHE A 79 0.95 15.41 4.26
N GLU A 80 2.04 15.01 3.62
CA GLU A 80 2.61 13.66 3.75
C GLU A 80 2.93 13.34 5.21
N ALA A 81 3.67 14.22 5.88
CA ALA A 81 4.08 14.02 7.27
C ALA A 81 2.86 13.89 8.22
N ILE A 82 1.88 14.79 8.08
CA ILE A 82 0.66 14.78 8.89
C ILE A 82 -0.19 13.55 8.57
N ALA A 83 -0.38 13.24 7.28
CA ALA A 83 -1.21 12.11 6.85
C ALA A 83 -0.66 10.78 7.36
N ILE A 84 0.66 10.55 7.27
CA ILE A 84 1.30 9.33 7.78
C ILE A 84 1.08 9.18 9.28
N GLY A 85 1.33 10.23 10.06
CA GLY A 85 1.13 10.22 11.50
C GLY A 85 -0.33 9.97 11.88
N THR A 86 -1.23 10.72 11.27
CA THR A 86 -2.67 10.65 11.57
C THR A 86 -3.26 9.30 11.18
N ILE A 87 -2.99 8.83 9.97
CA ILE A 87 -3.52 7.54 9.49
C ILE A 87 -2.93 6.39 10.33
N GLY A 88 -1.63 6.45 10.64
CA GLY A 88 -0.98 5.45 11.48
C GLY A 88 -1.62 5.35 12.85
N VAL A 89 -1.79 6.48 13.54
CA VAL A 89 -2.28 6.51 14.93
C VAL A 89 -3.80 6.37 15.01
N VAL A 90 -4.56 7.05 14.15
CA VAL A 90 -6.03 7.12 14.28
C VAL A 90 -6.73 5.95 13.58
N ILE A 91 -6.15 5.38 12.52
CA ILE A 91 -6.81 4.33 11.75
C ILE A 91 -6.08 2.99 11.91
N LEU A 92 -4.80 2.93 11.54
CA LEU A 92 -4.10 1.65 11.46
C LEU A 92 -3.84 1.02 12.83
N LEU A 93 -3.44 1.82 13.82
CA LEU A 93 -3.20 1.31 15.19
C LEU A 93 -4.48 0.80 15.86
N PRO A 94 -5.63 1.50 15.85
CA PRO A 94 -6.89 0.96 16.36
C PRO A 94 -7.35 -0.29 15.60
N ASN A 95 -7.14 -0.38 14.29
CA ASN A 95 -7.48 -1.57 13.51
C ASN A 95 -6.64 -2.79 13.94
N VAL A 96 -5.35 -2.62 14.18
CA VAL A 96 -4.48 -3.67 14.74
C VAL A 96 -4.91 -4.04 16.17
N ALA A 97 -5.27 -3.05 16.99
CA ALA A 97 -5.78 -3.31 18.34
C ALA A 97 -7.11 -4.11 18.31
N ARG A 98 -8.02 -3.81 17.38
CA ARG A 98 -9.25 -4.62 17.16
C ARG A 98 -8.90 -6.04 16.71
N MET A 99 -7.93 -6.19 15.81
CA MET A 99 -7.46 -7.51 15.39
C MET A 99 -6.89 -8.31 16.56
N TRP A 100 -6.08 -7.70 17.42
CA TRP A 100 -5.58 -8.30 18.65
C TRP A 100 -6.71 -8.70 19.60
N TYR A 101 -7.70 -7.80 19.80
CA TYR A 101 -8.87 -8.07 20.62
C TYR A 101 -9.62 -9.31 20.13
N PHE A 102 -9.97 -9.39 18.85
CA PHE A 102 -10.71 -10.53 18.30
C PHE A 102 -9.90 -11.84 18.28
N THR A 103 -8.57 -11.74 18.15
CA THR A 103 -7.72 -12.93 18.01
C THR A 103 -7.24 -13.47 19.35
N ILE A 104 -6.95 -12.62 20.34
CA ILE A 104 -6.33 -13.00 21.61
C ILE A 104 -7.28 -12.78 22.78
N LEU A 105 -7.83 -11.57 22.94
CA LEU A 105 -8.59 -11.22 24.16
C LEU A 105 -9.97 -11.87 24.18
N LYS A 106 -10.76 -11.74 23.11
CA LYS A 106 -12.11 -12.31 23.03
C LYS A 106 -12.13 -13.82 23.22
N PRO A 107 -11.20 -14.61 22.62
CA PRO A 107 -11.08 -16.04 22.89
C PRO A 107 -10.47 -16.38 24.27
N LYS A 108 -10.08 -15.37 25.07
CA LYS A 108 -9.44 -15.53 26.38
C LYS A 108 -8.15 -16.38 26.33
N ALA A 109 -7.36 -16.22 25.25
CA ALA A 109 -6.10 -16.95 25.11
C ALA A 109 -5.09 -16.47 26.15
N LYS A 110 -4.59 -17.40 26.98
CA LYS A 110 -3.58 -17.11 27.99
C LYS A 110 -2.20 -17.04 27.34
N VAL A 111 -1.74 -15.85 27.00
CA VAL A 111 -0.45 -15.61 26.38
C VAL A 111 0.46 -14.85 27.36
N PRO A 112 1.57 -15.46 27.84
CA PRO A 112 2.52 -14.79 28.73
C PRO A 112 3.14 -13.57 28.02
N PHE A 113 3.37 -12.47 28.75
CA PHE A 113 3.99 -11.26 28.20
C PHE A 113 5.31 -11.53 27.47
N MET A 114 6.16 -12.39 28.05
CA MET A 114 7.45 -12.74 27.43
C MET A 114 7.31 -13.41 26.05
N LYS A 115 6.19 -14.08 25.77
CA LYS A 115 5.91 -14.68 24.47
C LYS A 115 5.68 -13.60 23.40
N TYR A 116 5.04 -12.47 23.75
CA TYR A 116 4.90 -11.32 22.84
C TYR A 116 6.29 -10.81 22.44
N VAL A 117 7.17 -10.57 23.40
CA VAL A 117 8.52 -10.05 23.14
C VAL A 117 9.34 -11.02 22.29
N LYS A 118 9.41 -12.31 22.68
CA LYS A 118 10.17 -13.33 21.94
C LYS A 118 9.67 -13.55 20.50
N SER A 119 8.39 -13.39 20.27
CA SER A 119 7.80 -13.58 18.94
C SER A 119 7.87 -12.33 18.05
N MET A 120 8.29 -11.18 18.58
CA MET A 120 8.32 -9.91 17.82
C MET A 120 9.25 -9.98 16.61
N GLY A 121 10.37 -10.71 16.70
CA GLY A 121 11.27 -10.93 15.57
C GLY A 121 10.57 -11.57 14.36
N GLU A 122 9.62 -12.48 14.59
CA GLU A 122 8.81 -13.08 13.52
C GLU A 122 7.90 -12.06 12.83
N LEU A 123 7.32 -11.12 13.61
CA LEU A 123 6.51 -10.05 13.04
C LEU A 123 7.33 -9.25 12.03
N PHE A 124 8.52 -8.79 12.40
CA PHE A 124 9.39 -8.00 11.52
C PHE A 124 9.88 -8.82 10.31
N VAL A 125 10.36 -10.05 10.54
CA VAL A 125 10.78 -10.93 9.43
C VAL A 125 9.66 -11.11 8.42
N HIS A 126 8.44 -11.41 8.86
CA HIS A 126 7.33 -11.61 7.95
C HIS A 126 6.78 -10.33 7.32
N MET A 127 6.91 -9.20 8.00
CA MET A 127 6.52 -7.89 7.48
C MET A 127 7.42 -7.48 6.31
N PHE A 128 8.73 -7.55 6.49
CA PHE A 128 9.68 -7.04 5.49
C PHE A 128 10.06 -8.08 4.43
N THR A 129 10.28 -9.33 4.80
CA THR A 129 10.80 -10.34 3.85
C THR A 129 9.74 -11.22 3.21
N GLN A 130 8.55 -11.32 3.84
CA GLN A 130 7.49 -12.23 3.42
C GLN A 130 7.98 -13.69 3.23
N LYS A 131 8.98 -14.12 4.02
CA LYS A 131 9.73 -15.38 3.92
C LYS A 131 8.88 -16.62 3.59
N ARG A 132 7.65 -16.70 4.14
CA ARG A 132 6.78 -17.86 3.85
C ARG A 132 6.30 -17.92 2.39
N ALA A 133 6.37 -16.84 1.64
CA ALA A 133 6.03 -16.87 0.23
C ALA A 133 7.08 -17.61 -0.62
N LEU A 134 8.30 -17.77 -0.11
CA LEU A 134 9.35 -18.60 -0.72
C LEU A 134 9.02 -20.10 -0.72
N GLY A 135 8.16 -20.57 0.17
CA GLY A 135 7.72 -21.98 0.18
C GLY A 135 6.66 -22.31 -0.89
N CYS A 136 6.34 -21.38 -1.79
CA CYS A 136 5.50 -21.64 -2.95
C CYS A 136 6.43 -21.90 -4.15
N ASP A 137 6.62 -23.16 -4.51
CA ASP A 137 7.67 -23.64 -5.43
C ASP A 137 7.65 -23.00 -6.84
N ASP A 138 6.50 -22.53 -7.31
CA ASP A 138 6.34 -22.09 -8.70
C ASP A 138 6.69 -20.62 -8.99
N ASN A 139 7.09 -19.78 -8.00
CA ASN A 139 7.18 -18.34 -8.25
C ASN A 139 8.17 -17.54 -7.38
N GLN A 140 9.44 -17.97 -7.34
CA GLN A 140 10.51 -17.22 -6.66
C GLN A 140 10.68 -15.81 -7.23
N LEU A 141 10.55 -15.63 -8.56
CA LEU A 141 10.62 -14.32 -9.21
C LEU A 141 9.53 -13.36 -8.67
N ARG A 142 8.31 -13.86 -8.51
CA ARG A 142 7.21 -13.05 -7.98
C ARG A 142 7.41 -12.67 -6.50
N TRP A 143 7.99 -13.56 -5.69
CA TRP A 143 8.38 -13.20 -4.34
C TRP A 143 9.40 -12.07 -4.37
N PHE A 144 10.41 -12.18 -5.22
CA PHE A 144 11.45 -11.16 -5.38
C PHE A 144 10.88 -9.82 -5.85
N GLU A 145 10.05 -9.82 -6.89
CA GLU A 145 9.33 -8.61 -7.36
C GLU A 145 8.53 -7.94 -6.24
N HIS A 146 7.80 -8.74 -5.46
CA HIS A 146 7.03 -8.22 -4.35
C HIS A 146 7.91 -7.71 -3.20
N PHE A 147 9.02 -8.39 -2.95
CA PHE A 147 9.99 -7.98 -1.94
C PHE A 147 10.62 -6.63 -2.30
N ILE A 148 11.16 -6.49 -3.51
CA ILE A 148 11.76 -5.23 -3.95
C ILE A 148 10.74 -4.11 -4.04
N LEU A 149 9.48 -4.42 -4.38
CA LEU A 149 8.39 -3.44 -4.38
C LEU A 149 8.10 -2.91 -2.97
N VAL A 150 8.04 -3.79 -1.97
CA VAL A 150 7.80 -3.40 -0.57
C VAL A 150 8.96 -2.55 -0.05
N ILE A 151 10.19 -3.01 -0.23
CA ILE A 151 11.39 -2.25 0.19
C ILE A 151 11.48 -0.93 -0.58
N GLY A 152 11.28 -0.97 -1.91
CA GLY A 152 11.28 0.23 -2.74
C GLY A 152 10.23 1.25 -2.29
N TYR A 153 8.99 0.82 -2.06
CA TYR A 153 7.94 1.72 -1.57
C TYR A 153 8.27 2.32 -0.19
N LEU A 154 8.76 1.52 0.75
CA LEU A 154 9.15 2.01 2.07
C LEU A 154 10.35 2.96 2.01
N SER A 155 11.31 2.68 1.12
CA SER A 155 12.45 3.57 0.88
C SER A 155 12.01 4.90 0.24
N LEU A 156 11.08 4.86 -0.73
CA LEU A 156 10.51 6.06 -1.33
C LEU A 156 9.79 6.91 -0.27
N LEU A 157 8.96 6.26 0.55
CA LEU A 157 8.28 6.93 1.66
C LEU A 157 9.28 7.58 2.62
N PHE A 158 10.35 6.88 2.96
CA PHE A 158 11.39 7.39 3.85
C PHE A 158 12.13 8.58 3.23
N THR A 159 12.54 8.49 1.96
CA THR A 159 13.24 9.59 1.28
C THR A 159 12.36 10.82 1.11
N THR A 160 11.07 10.64 0.85
CA THR A 160 10.14 11.75 0.66
C THR A 160 9.85 12.47 1.99
N VAL A 161 9.55 11.70 3.05
CA VAL A 161 9.11 12.28 4.33
C VAL A 161 10.27 12.74 5.21
N PHE A 162 11.31 11.91 5.33
CA PHE A 162 12.40 12.18 6.27
C PHE A 162 13.62 12.85 5.64
N LEU A 163 13.88 12.61 4.37
CA LEU A 163 15.01 13.16 3.65
C LEU A 163 14.62 14.27 2.68
N ASN A 164 13.32 14.61 2.62
CA ASN A 164 12.79 15.69 1.78
C ASN A 164 13.31 15.65 0.34
N TRP A 165 13.13 14.52 -0.32
CA TRP A 165 13.68 14.22 -1.64
C TRP A 165 13.41 15.30 -2.69
N PHE A 166 12.22 15.90 -2.70
CA PHE A 166 11.84 16.91 -3.70
C PHE A 166 12.59 18.25 -3.54
N SER A 167 13.14 18.54 -2.34
CA SER A 167 13.88 19.78 -2.08
C SER A 167 15.35 19.57 -1.74
N THR A 168 15.84 18.31 -1.69
CA THR A 168 17.25 18.05 -1.41
C THR A 168 18.13 18.10 -2.66
N SER A 169 19.36 18.60 -2.49
CA SER A 169 20.44 18.55 -3.50
C SER A 169 21.42 17.41 -3.25
N SER A 170 21.23 16.60 -2.20
CA SER A 170 22.11 15.48 -1.89
C SER A 170 22.08 14.43 -3.00
N MET A 171 23.23 14.19 -3.64
CA MET A 171 23.36 13.21 -4.73
C MET A 171 22.91 11.81 -4.30
N PHE A 172 23.19 11.41 -3.07
CA PHE A 172 22.73 10.12 -2.54
C PHE A 172 21.20 10.00 -2.54
N VAL A 173 20.50 11.02 -2.03
CA VAL A 173 19.02 11.02 -1.97
C VAL A 173 18.42 11.08 -3.37
N ILE A 174 19.00 11.86 -4.28
CA ILE A 174 18.58 11.95 -5.68
C ILE A 174 18.67 10.59 -6.37
N VAL A 175 19.84 9.95 -6.33
CA VAL A 175 20.05 8.64 -6.96
C VAL A 175 19.15 7.57 -6.34
N LEU A 176 19.09 7.52 -4.99
CA LEU A 176 18.22 6.59 -4.28
C LEU A 176 16.75 6.76 -4.71
N GLY A 177 16.26 7.98 -4.76
CA GLY A 177 14.89 8.30 -5.16
C GLY A 177 14.59 7.87 -6.58
N TYR A 178 15.49 8.13 -7.56
CA TYR A 178 15.33 7.68 -8.93
C TYR A 178 15.29 6.16 -9.04
N VAL A 179 16.24 5.46 -8.41
CA VAL A 179 16.30 4.00 -8.44
C VAL A 179 15.04 3.40 -7.83
N VAL A 180 14.63 3.91 -6.68
CA VAL A 180 13.47 3.38 -5.96
C VAL A 180 12.16 3.65 -6.71
N SER A 181 11.95 4.87 -7.20
CA SER A 181 10.73 5.17 -7.97
C SER A 181 10.68 4.38 -9.28
N ALA A 182 11.82 4.20 -9.97
CA ALA A 182 11.92 3.35 -11.16
C ALA A 182 11.57 1.88 -10.86
N ILE A 183 12.06 1.33 -9.74
CA ILE A 183 11.69 -0.02 -9.28
C ILE A 183 10.18 -0.10 -9.03
N VAL A 184 9.61 0.84 -8.29
CA VAL A 184 8.19 0.82 -7.93
C VAL A 184 7.32 0.84 -9.19
N PHE A 185 7.52 1.79 -10.12
CA PHE A 185 6.69 1.82 -11.31
C PHE A 185 7.02 0.66 -12.27
N GLY A 186 8.27 0.24 -12.41
CA GLY A 186 8.68 -0.87 -13.28
C GLY A 186 8.04 -2.20 -12.87
N VAL A 187 8.12 -2.57 -11.59
CA VAL A 187 7.50 -3.80 -11.08
C VAL A 187 5.97 -3.73 -11.17
N THR A 188 5.39 -2.56 -10.95
CA THR A 188 3.93 -2.41 -11.04
C THR A 188 3.41 -2.49 -12.47
N ILE A 189 4.20 -2.14 -13.50
CA ILE A 189 3.86 -2.39 -14.91
C ILE A 189 3.66 -3.90 -15.14
N ASP A 190 4.59 -4.73 -14.65
CA ASP A 190 4.47 -6.19 -14.81
C ASP A 190 3.22 -6.71 -14.07
N PHE A 191 2.96 -6.23 -12.87
CA PHE A 191 1.75 -6.61 -12.12
C PHE A 191 0.46 -6.20 -12.82
N ILE A 192 0.41 -5.02 -13.46
CA ILE A 192 -0.73 -4.56 -14.27
C ILE A 192 -0.90 -5.47 -15.49
N ARG A 193 0.20 -5.74 -16.20
CA ARG A 193 0.21 -6.60 -17.38
C ARG A 193 -0.35 -7.99 -17.07
N ARG A 194 0.16 -8.66 -16.03
CA ARG A 194 -0.29 -10.00 -15.61
C ARG A 194 -1.77 -10.00 -15.20
N ARG A 195 -2.25 -8.95 -14.50
CA ARG A 195 -3.67 -8.82 -14.13
C ARG A 195 -4.58 -8.61 -15.32
N ARG A 196 -4.13 -7.89 -16.34
CA ARG A 196 -4.86 -7.73 -17.60
C ARG A 196 -4.95 -9.04 -18.39
N GLN A 197 -3.87 -9.80 -18.43
CA GLN A 197 -3.81 -11.07 -19.16
C GLN A 197 -4.65 -12.17 -18.52
N ARG A 198 -4.87 -12.15 -17.21
CA ARG A 198 -5.64 -13.14 -16.43
C ARG A 198 -5.25 -14.61 -16.67
N LYS A 199 -4.03 -14.85 -17.14
CA LYS A 199 -3.55 -16.20 -17.49
C LYS A 199 -3.19 -17.04 -16.26
N GLU A 200 -2.74 -16.39 -15.21
CA GLU A 200 -2.31 -17.07 -13.99
C GLU A 200 -3.47 -17.23 -13.02
N GLU A 201 -3.48 -18.34 -12.29
CA GLU A 201 -4.47 -18.58 -11.23
C GLU A 201 -4.62 -17.38 -10.28
N MET A 202 -3.52 -16.68 -10.00
CA MET A 202 -3.53 -15.50 -9.13
C MET A 202 -4.24 -14.28 -9.72
N THR A 203 -4.41 -14.21 -11.00
CA THR A 203 -4.96 -13.03 -11.69
C THR A 203 -6.34 -13.26 -12.25
N LYS A 204 -6.81 -14.53 -12.35
CA LYS A 204 -8.12 -14.88 -12.91
C LYS A 204 -9.28 -14.12 -12.25
N ASN A 205 -9.29 -14.05 -10.92
CA ASN A 205 -10.36 -13.46 -10.11
C ASN A 205 -9.99 -12.06 -9.57
N THR A 206 -9.27 -11.27 -10.37
CA THR A 206 -8.90 -9.89 -10.00
C THR A 206 -10.14 -9.01 -9.91
N GLN A 207 -10.38 -8.43 -8.75
CA GLN A 207 -11.46 -7.48 -8.50
C GLN A 207 -11.02 -6.04 -8.81
N PRO A 208 -11.97 -5.10 -9.08
CA PRO A 208 -11.65 -3.70 -9.32
C PRO A 208 -10.77 -3.06 -8.24
N SER A 209 -11.01 -3.36 -6.96
CA SER A 209 -10.20 -2.87 -5.84
C SER A 209 -8.75 -3.36 -5.86
N ASP A 210 -8.52 -4.58 -6.38
CA ASP A 210 -7.17 -5.13 -6.53
C ASP A 210 -6.41 -4.46 -7.68
N PHE A 211 -7.12 -4.11 -8.75
CA PHE A 211 -6.55 -3.39 -9.88
C PHE A 211 -6.25 -1.94 -9.51
N LEU A 212 -7.20 -1.26 -8.87
CA LEU A 212 -7.06 0.10 -8.38
C LEU A 212 -5.80 0.26 -7.53
N PHE A 213 -5.57 -0.65 -6.57
CA PHE A 213 -4.39 -0.61 -5.71
C PHE A 213 -3.07 -0.60 -6.50
N VAL A 214 -2.94 -1.49 -7.49
CA VAL A 214 -1.69 -1.57 -8.27
C VAL A 214 -1.55 -0.41 -9.25
N ALA A 215 -2.67 0.07 -9.81
CA ALA A 215 -2.67 1.24 -10.69
C ALA A 215 -2.21 2.51 -9.94
N TRP A 216 -2.70 2.72 -8.71
CA TRP A 216 -2.25 3.87 -7.90
C TRP A 216 -0.80 3.74 -7.44
N LEU A 217 -0.35 2.53 -7.12
CA LEU A 217 1.05 2.31 -6.78
C LEU A 217 1.98 2.57 -7.98
N PHE A 218 1.55 2.18 -9.18
CA PHE A 218 2.23 2.56 -10.42
C PHE A 218 2.28 4.09 -10.59
N LEU A 219 1.13 4.75 -10.47
CA LEU A 219 1.05 6.21 -10.60
C LEU A 219 1.93 6.93 -9.58
N MET A 220 1.96 6.46 -8.33
CA MET A 220 2.84 6.98 -7.28
C MET A 220 4.31 6.94 -7.70
N GLY A 221 4.83 5.76 -8.09
CA GLY A 221 6.22 5.61 -8.50
C GLY A 221 6.55 6.40 -9.77
N PHE A 222 5.67 6.34 -10.78
CA PHE A 222 5.85 7.01 -12.05
C PHE A 222 5.83 8.54 -11.92
N THR A 223 4.83 9.08 -11.24
CA THR A 223 4.73 10.55 -11.06
C THR A 223 5.80 11.09 -10.14
N ALA A 224 6.21 10.35 -9.10
CA ALA A 224 7.33 10.74 -8.26
C ALA A 224 8.65 10.82 -9.06
N PHE A 225 8.88 9.84 -9.94
CA PHE A 225 10.02 9.86 -10.86
C PHE A 225 9.98 11.08 -11.79
N LEU A 226 8.83 11.33 -12.42
CA LEU A 226 8.69 12.46 -13.33
C LEU A 226 8.83 13.82 -12.63
N VAL A 227 8.19 14.01 -11.48
CA VAL A 227 8.29 15.26 -10.71
C VAL A 227 9.75 15.54 -10.37
N ARG A 228 10.49 14.54 -9.88
CA ARG A 228 11.90 14.71 -9.58
C ARG A 228 12.72 15.05 -10.84
N LEU A 229 12.49 14.34 -11.94
CA LEU A 229 13.15 14.62 -13.22
C LEU A 229 12.90 16.05 -13.69
N PHE A 230 11.67 16.55 -13.57
CA PHE A 230 11.33 17.91 -13.99
C PHE A 230 11.90 18.97 -13.03
N ILE A 231 12.11 18.64 -11.76
CA ILE A 231 12.89 19.50 -10.84
C ILE A 231 14.34 19.60 -11.30
N ASP A 232 15.00 18.47 -11.56
CA ASP A 232 16.42 18.44 -11.93
C ASP A 232 16.69 19.04 -13.32
N LEU A 233 15.70 19.08 -14.20
CA LEU A 233 15.76 19.75 -15.51
C LEU A 233 15.27 21.21 -15.50
N ASP A 234 14.89 21.74 -14.35
CA ASP A 234 14.31 23.08 -14.17
C ASP A 234 13.05 23.34 -15.04
N LEU A 235 12.28 22.26 -15.27
CA LEU A 235 11.07 22.30 -16.11
C LEU A 235 9.77 22.31 -15.30
N LEU A 236 9.81 22.09 -13.97
CA LEU A 236 8.61 21.89 -13.18
C LEU A 236 7.76 23.16 -13.05
N GLU A 237 8.39 24.33 -12.96
CA GLU A 237 7.67 25.61 -12.90
C GLU A 237 6.81 25.87 -14.16
N ALA A 238 7.32 25.53 -15.32
CA ALA A 238 6.55 25.61 -16.57
C ALA A 238 5.47 24.52 -16.70
N ASN A 239 5.60 23.43 -15.93
CA ASN A 239 4.75 22.24 -16.00
C ASN A 239 4.11 21.90 -14.63
N LYS A 240 3.61 22.89 -13.91
CA LYS A 240 3.01 22.74 -12.57
C LYS A 240 1.90 21.68 -12.49
N TRP A 241 1.21 21.42 -13.57
CA TRP A 241 0.16 20.40 -13.64
C TRP A 241 0.69 19.00 -13.34
N LEU A 242 1.95 18.72 -13.65
CA LEU A 242 2.58 17.45 -13.29
C LEU A 242 2.63 17.26 -11.77
N TYR A 243 2.99 18.33 -11.04
CA TYR A 243 3.01 18.28 -9.58
C TYR A 243 1.60 18.18 -8.99
N ILE A 244 0.63 18.93 -9.52
CA ILE A 244 -0.78 18.85 -9.08
C ILE A 244 -1.32 17.44 -9.30
N PHE A 245 -0.99 16.80 -10.42
CA PHE A 245 -1.37 15.42 -10.68
C PHE A 245 -0.71 14.46 -9.69
N HIS A 246 0.59 14.60 -9.45
CA HIS A 246 1.31 13.81 -8.45
C HIS A 246 0.70 13.98 -7.05
N PHE A 247 0.46 15.20 -6.64
CA PHE A 247 -0.13 15.50 -5.33
C PHE A 247 -1.57 14.93 -5.21
N THR A 248 -2.33 14.94 -6.29
CA THR A 248 -3.65 14.27 -6.34
C THR A 248 -3.51 12.76 -6.09
N VAL A 249 -2.61 12.10 -6.82
CA VAL A 249 -2.35 10.66 -6.66
C VAL A 249 -1.91 10.34 -5.23
N LEU A 250 -1.03 11.17 -4.68
CA LEU A 250 -0.53 11.06 -3.31
C LEU A 250 -1.65 11.22 -2.28
N ALA A 251 -2.49 12.25 -2.42
CA ALA A 251 -3.61 12.49 -1.51
C ALA A 251 -4.64 11.34 -1.55
N GLN A 252 -4.97 10.85 -2.74
CA GLN A 252 -5.85 9.69 -2.93
C GLN A 252 -5.24 8.42 -2.32
N TRP A 253 -3.94 8.22 -2.49
CA TRP A 253 -3.20 7.11 -1.88
C TRP A 253 -3.26 7.17 -0.37
N ALA A 254 -2.89 8.30 0.21
CA ALA A 254 -2.84 8.49 1.65
C ALA A 254 -4.22 8.42 2.30
N LEU A 255 -5.20 9.16 1.80
CA LEU A 255 -6.50 9.32 2.47
C LEU A 255 -7.46 8.15 2.23
N MET A 256 -7.26 7.38 1.18
CA MET A 256 -8.21 6.33 0.80
C MET A 256 -7.56 4.95 0.65
N ILE A 257 -6.51 4.83 -0.17
CA ILE A 257 -5.98 3.51 -0.55
C ILE A 257 -5.17 2.87 0.57
N VAL A 258 -4.39 3.64 1.31
CA VAL A 258 -3.64 3.15 2.47
C VAL A 258 -4.59 2.71 3.59
N PRO A 259 -5.47 3.55 4.13
CA PRO A 259 -6.26 3.19 5.30
C PRO A 259 -7.38 2.19 5.01
N PHE A 260 -8.01 2.25 3.85
CA PHE A 260 -9.24 1.51 3.55
C PHE A 260 -9.11 0.50 2.41
N GLY A 261 -7.98 0.52 1.71
CA GLY A 261 -7.75 -0.35 0.55
C GLY A 261 -6.91 -1.58 0.85
N LYS A 262 -6.37 -2.13 -0.21
CA LYS A 262 -5.57 -3.37 -0.16
C LYS A 262 -4.21 -3.19 0.54
N TRP A 263 -3.74 -1.96 0.75
CA TRP A 263 -2.48 -1.70 1.45
C TRP A 263 -2.48 -2.29 2.87
N THR A 264 -3.60 -2.23 3.58
CA THR A 264 -3.74 -2.77 4.94
C THR A 264 -3.41 -4.25 5.04
N HIS A 265 -3.45 -5.01 3.92
CA HIS A 265 -3.09 -6.43 3.94
C HIS A 265 -1.62 -6.68 4.32
N PHE A 266 -0.74 -5.74 4.01
CA PHE A 266 0.66 -5.78 4.43
C PHE A 266 0.76 -5.86 5.95
N LEU A 267 0.01 -5.02 6.64
CA LEU A 267 -0.05 -4.95 8.09
C LEU A 267 -0.78 -6.15 8.70
N TYR A 268 -2.02 -6.39 8.27
CA TYR A 268 -2.88 -7.43 8.86
C TYR A 268 -2.34 -8.84 8.66
N ARG A 269 -1.71 -9.12 7.53
CA ARG A 269 -1.06 -10.42 7.30
C ARG A 269 0.07 -10.67 8.30
N SER A 270 0.92 -9.69 8.51
CA SER A 270 2.07 -9.81 9.41
C SER A 270 1.61 -9.99 10.86
N PHE A 271 0.63 -9.20 11.30
CA PHE A 271 0.03 -9.35 12.63
C PHE A 271 -0.77 -10.65 12.78
N ALA A 272 -1.48 -11.13 11.75
CA ALA A 272 -2.17 -12.42 11.81
C ALA A 272 -1.19 -13.57 12.07
N MET A 273 -0.04 -13.55 11.43
CA MET A 273 1.00 -14.56 11.64
C MET A 273 1.62 -14.48 13.02
N TYR A 274 1.88 -13.27 13.49
CA TYR A 274 2.36 -13.02 14.83
C TYR A 274 1.37 -13.54 15.89
N PHE A 275 0.09 -13.18 15.78
CA PHE A 275 -0.94 -13.66 16.72
C PHE A 275 -1.17 -15.18 16.64
N ALA A 276 -1.06 -15.78 15.46
CA ALA A 276 -1.13 -17.23 15.31
C ALA A 276 0.00 -17.91 16.08
N LYS A 277 1.24 -17.38 16.02
CA LYS A 277 2.39 -17.89 16.78
C LYS A 277 2.21 -17.70 18.29
N LEU A 278 1.57 -16.62 18.73
CA LEU A 278 1.27 -16.41 20.13
C LEU A 278 0.31 -17.47 20.70
N LYS A 279 -0.58 -18.02 19.87
CA LYS A 279 -1.56 -19.05 20.27
C LYS A 279 -1.03 -20.47 20.17
N ALA A 280 -0.05 -20.72 19.32
CA ALA A 280 0.64 -22.01 19.19
C ALA A 280 1.54 -22.28 20.41
#